data_09217200aca076d6e5393d49246219e7
#
_entry.id   09217200aca076d6e5393d49246219e7
#
_cell.length_a   1.000
_cell.length_b   1.000
_cell.length_c   1.000
_cell.angle_alpha   90.00
_cell.angle_beta   90.00
_cell.angle_gamma   90.00
#
_symmetry.space_group_name_H-M   'P 1'
#
loop_
_entity.id
_entity.type
_entity.pdbx_description
1 polymer ?
#
loop_
_entity_poly.entity_id
_entity_poly.type
_entity_poly.pdbx_seq_one_letter_code
_entity_poly.pdbx_strand_id
1 'polypeptide(L)'
;ETVKVLFTRELDSLNEIGIVDIGNFSPQADGTDLECGEMPRADLPGEPMTAFEEVWQELLFKEGPEGAKKGISWILESDDAPLAVGEQKEVTVTKVFLGRIWGTYLALQQTQTHSGQKDQAGAWSLKRSGGEVSARREEWGSGWEEKYVIGPDAGDVPSIKDGFDGEGIGAWRI
;
A
#
# COMPACT_ATOMS: atom_id res chain seq x y z
N GLU A 1 5.90 25.32 9.18
CA GLU A 1 5.65 25.12 7.74
C GLU A 1 4.82 23.87 7.58
N THR A 2 3.74 23.92 6.79
CA THR A 2 2.84 22.77 6.56
C THR A 2 3.21 22.13 5.24
N VAL A 3 3.35 20.81 5.24
CA VAL A 3 3.63 19.99 4.05
C VAL A 3 2.35 19.31 3.60
N LYS A 4 2.01 19.42 2.33
CA LYS A 4 0.90 18.71 1.73
C LYS A 4 1.38 17.40 1.14
N VAL A 5 0.79 16.29 1.58
CA VAL A 5 1.07 14.94 1.08
C VAL A 5 -0.16 14.40 0.35
N LEU A 6 0.08 13.76 -0.78
CA LEU A 6 -0.96 13.06 -1.54
C LEU A 6 -0.72 11.55 -1.39
N PHE A 7 -1.74 10.86 -0.91
CA PHE A 7 -1.73 9.40 -0.77
C PHE A 7 -2.55 8.79 -1.90
N THR A 8 -1.92 7.96 -2.71
CA THR A 8 -2.62 7.17 -3.73
C THR A 8 -2.96 5.81 -3.15
N ARG A 9 -4.20 5.37 -3.32
CA ARG A 9 -4.66 4.07 -2.85
C ARG A 9 -4.57 3.05 -3.96
N GLU A 10 -3.44 2.34 -4.04
CA GLU A 10 -3.27 1.21 -4.98
C GLU A 10 -3.76 -0.12 -4.40
N LEU A 11 -3.80 -0.23 -3.07
CA LEU A 11 -4.42 -1.29 -2.29
C LEU A 11 -5.37 -0.65 -1.29
N ASP A 12 -6.59 -1.16 -1.19
CA ASP A 12 -7.57 -0.64 -0.23
C ASP A 12 -8.62 -1.69 0.14
N SER A 13 -8.74 -2.01 1.44
CA SER A 13 -9.71 -3.00 1.95
C SER A 13 -11.16 -2.51 1.91
N LEU A 14 -11.39 -1.22 1.76
CA LEU A 14 -12.71 -0.62 1.60
C LEU A 14 -13.11 -0.48 0.13
N ASN A 15 -12.25 -0.96 -0.79
CA ASN A 15 -12.45 -0.91 -2.23
C ASN A 15 -12.46 0.52 -2.81
N GLU A 16 -11.72 1.43 -2.20
CA GLU A 16 -11.53 2.81 -2.67
C GLU A 16 -10.25 2.95 -3.52
N ILE A 17 -9.95 1.95 -4.33
CA ILE A 17 -8.73 1.88 -5.15
C ILE A 17 -8.72 3.02 -6.18
N GLY A 18 -7.57 3.71 -6.25
CA GLY A 18 -7.36 4.83 -7.17
C GLY A 18 -7.86 6.18 -6.66
N ILE A 19 -8.42 6.24 -5.45
CA ILE A 19 -8.72 7.51 -4.78
C ILE A 19 -7.42 8.13 -4.27
N VAL A 20 -7.37 9.45 -4.29
CA VAL A 20 -6.24 10.22 -3.74
C VAL A 20 -6.70 10.95 -2.50
N ASP A 21 -6.08 10.64 -1.37
CA ASP A 21 -6.26 11.38 -0.13
C ASP A 21 -5.23 12.51 -0.03
N ILE A 22 -5.60 13.54 0.71
CA ILE A 22 -4.75 14.70 0.93
C ILE A 22 -4.63 14.92 2.44
N GLY A 23 -3.40 14.74 2.96
CA GLY A 23 -3.04 15.10 4.31
C GLY A 23 -2.20 16.37 4.35
N ASN A 24 -2.46 17.23 5.32
CA ASN A 24 -1.66 18.42 5.59
C ASN A 24 -0.88 18.18 6.88
N PHE A 25 0.43 18.00 6.77
CA PHE A 25 1.32 17.67 7.87
C PHE A 25 1.96 18.93 8.45
N SER A 26 1.98 19.02 9.76
CA SER A 26 2.67 20.08 10.49
C SER A 26 3.47 19.51 11.67
N PRO A 27 4.80 19.77 11.73
CA PRO A 27 5.64 19.29 12.83
C PRO A 27 5.22 19.93 14.15
N GLN A 28 5.19 19.12 15.21
CA GLN A 28 4.85 19.51 16.55
C GLN A 28 6.09 19.68 17.42
N ALA A 29 5.94 20.40 18.54
CA ALA A 29 7.06 20.69 19.44
C ALA A 29 7.61 19.45 20.17
N ASP A 30 6.84 18.38 20.25
CA ASP A 30 7.23 17.11 20.87
C ASP A 30 7.93 16.13 19.90
N GLY A 31 8.14 16.54 18.64
CA GLY A 31 8.79 15.73 17.62
C GLY A 31 7.85 14.79 16.86
N THR A 32 6.54 14.93 17.03
CA THR A 32 5.54 14.27 16.22
C THR A 32 5.12 15.16 15.04
N ASP A 33 4.40 14.61 14.07
CA ASP A 33 3.72 15.35 13.03
C ASP A 33 2.20 15.22 13.20
N LEU A 34 1.49 16.35 13.10
CA LEU A 34 0.04 16.37 13.05
C LEU A 34 -0.40 16.39 11.58
N GLU A 35 -1.15 15.38 11.18
CA GLU A 35 -1.86 15.35 9.91
C GLU A 35 -3.30 15.83 10.12
N CYS A 36 -3.74 16.75 9.26
CA CYS A 36 -5.13 17.20 9.21
C CYS A 36 -5.66 17.06 7.78
N GLY A 37 -6.90 16.62 7.64
CA GLY A 37 -7.56 16.46 6.36
C GLY A 37 -9.06 16.36 6.49
N GLU A 38 -9.71 16.03 5.40
CA GLU A 38 -11.14 15.69 5.35
C GLU A 38 -11.30 14.38 4.62
N MET A 39 -12.16 13.52 5.13
CA MET A 39 -12.49 12.23 4.53
C MET A 39 -14.00 11.97 4.54
N PRO A 40 -14.53 11.23 3.55
CA PRO A 40 -15.92 10.81 3.59
C PRO A 40 -16.15 9.81 4.74
N ARG A 41 -17.25 9.95 5.42
CA ARG A 41 -17.71 9.01 6.47
C ARG A 41 -18.63 7.97 5.84
N ALA A 42 -18.06 6.93 5.25
CA ALA A 42 -18.80 5.84 4.61
C ALA A 42 -19.72 5.06 5.59
N ASP A 43 -19.46 5.19 6.89
CA ASP A 43 -20.30 4.64 7.97
C ASP A 43 -21.56 5.47 8.27
N LEU A 44 -21.69 6.67 7.70
CA LEU A 44 -22.83 7.56 7.90
C LEU A 44 -23.67 7.71 6.62
N PRO A 45 -25.02 7.84 6.76
CA PRO A 45 -25.89 8.10 5.61
C PRO A 45 -25.50 9.39 4.88
N GLY A 46 -25.35 9.28 3.55
CA GLY A 46 -24.95 10.40 2.70
C GLY A 46 -23.47 10.72 2.69
N GLU A 47 -22.64 9.90 3.34
CA GLU A 47 -21.18 9.95 3.35
C GLU A 47 -20.62 11.37 3.51
N PRO A 48 -21.00 12.11 4.59
CA PRO A 48 -20.58 13.50 4.75
C PRO A 48 -19.06 13.59 4.89
N MET A 49 -18.46 14.59 4.25
CA MET A 49 -17.07 14.95 4.49
C MET A 49 -16.88 15.39 5.94
N THR A 50 -15.91 14.81 6.62
CA THR A 50 -15.64 15.08 8.03
C THR A 50 -14.15 15.32 8.21
N ALA A 51 -13.81 16.39 8.94
CA ALA A 51 -12.43 16.66 9.30
C ALA A 51 -11.87 15.56 10.20
N PHE A 52 -10.60 15.21 9.98
CA PHE A 52 -9.84 14.30 10.84
C PHE A 52 -8.51 14.92 11.27
N GLU A 53 -7.99 14.43 12.36
CA GLU A 53 -6.65 14.73 12.87
C GLU A 53 -5.97 13.42 13.25
N GLU A 54 -4.72 13.23 12.82
CA GLU A 54 -3.90 12.08 13.15
C GLU A 54 -2.52 12.52 13.62
N VAL A 55 -2.00 11.86 14.64
CA VAL A 55 -0.65 12.12 15.15
C VAL A 55 0.29 11.04 14.66
N TRP A 56 1.31 11.44 13.94
CA TRP A 56 2.34 10.58 13.40
C TRP A 56 3.64 10.69 14.19
N GLN A 57 4.21 9.55 14.51
CA GLN A 57 5.51 9.48 15.19
C GLN A 57 6.50 8.69 14.33
N GLU A 58 7.65 9.30 14.04
CA GLU A 58 8.75 8.59 13.40
C GLU A 58 9.29 7.51 14.32
N LEU A 59 9.39 6.29 13.82
CA LEU A 59 10.00 5.17 14.53
C LEU A 59 11.50 5.12 14.22
N LEU A 60 12.29 4.79 15.24
CA LEU A 60 13.72 4.55 15.06
C LEU A 60 13.94 3.37 14.10
N PHE A 61 14.90 3.54 13.19
CA PHE A 61 15.31 2.46 12.30
C PHE A 61 15.84 1.28 13.11
N LYS A 62 15.30 0.12 12.84
CA LYS A 62 15.78 -1.13 13.41
C LYS A 62 16.99 -1.60 12.63
N GLU A 63 18.06 -1.99 13.33
CA GLU A 63 19.26 -2.56 12.68
C GLU A 63 18.87 -3.76 11.82
N GLY A 64 19.43 -3.85 10.63
CA GLY A 64 19.24 -4.95 9.70
C GLY A 64 20.42 -5.94 9.71
N PRO A 65 20.38 -6.98 8.88
CA PRO A 65 21.44 -7.99 8.76
C PRO A 65 22.79 -7.39 8.35
N GLU A 66 22.81 -6.19 7.76
CA GLU A 66 24.02 -5.50 7.32
C GLU A 66 24.74 -4.74 8.45
N GLY A 67 24.11 -4.68 9.64
CA GLY A 67 24.62 -4.00 10.82
C GLY A 67 24.27 -2.51 10.89
N ALA A 68 24.57 -1.88 12.02
CA ALA A 68 24.11 -0.54 12.42
C ALA A 68 24.51 0.63 11.49
N LYS A 69 25.41 0.43 10.56
CA LYS A 69 25.95 1.52 9.70
C LYS A 69 25.67 1.31 8.20
N LYS A 70 24.93 0.29 7.83
CA LYS A 70 24.71 -0.10 6.42
C LYS A 70 23.26 -0.51 6.19
N GLY A 71 22.33 0.38 6.54
CA GLY A 71 20.93 0.10 6.32
C GLY A 71 20.59 0.03 4.82
N ILE A 72 19.93 -1.04 4.42
CA ILE A 72 19.35 -1.19 3.08
C ILE A 72 17.87 -0.85 3.17
N SER A 73 17.41 -0.01 2.24
CA SER A 73 16.00 0.30 2.09
C SER A 73 15.61 0.21 0.62
N TRP A 74 14.46 -0.38 0.35
CA TRP A 74 13.89 -0.50 -0.98
C TRP A 74 12.37 -0.68 -0.91
N ILE A 75 11.69 -0.32 -1.99
CA ILE A 75 10.27 -0.57 -2.21
C ILE A 75 10.14 -1.22 -3.58
N LEU A 76 9.35 -2.28 -3.66
CA LEU A 76 8.98 -2.97 -4.89
C LEU A 76 7.46 -2.99 -5.01
N GLU A 77 6.99 -2.81 -6.23
CA GLU A 77 5.58 -2.87 -6.59
C GLU A 77 5.41 -3.82 -7.77
N SER A 78 4.42 -4.70 -7.73
CA SER A 78 4.09 -5.53 -8.89
C SER A 78 3.56 -4.66 -10.01
N ASP A 79 4.03 -4.87 -11.25
CA ASP A 79 3.45 -4.22 -12.42
C ASP A 79 2.04 -4.75 -12.68
N ASP A 80 1.12 -3.83 -12.96
CA ASP A 80 -0.20 -4.20 -13.44
C ASP A 80 -0.07 -4.75 -14.88
N ALA A 81 -0.69 -5.89 -15.14
CA ALA A 81 -0.84 -6.34 -16.52
C ALA A 81 -1.68 -5.29 -17.26
N PRO A 82 -1.15 -4.66 -18.30
CA PRO A 82 -1.89 -3.63 -19.01
C PRO A 82 -3.12 -4.26 -19.67
N LEU A 83 -4.32 -3.85 -19.23
CA LEU A 83 -5.51 -4.04 -20.03
C LEU A 83 -5.35 -3.18 -21.28
N ALA A 84 -5.44 -3.79 -22.46
CA ALA A 84 -5.45 -3.03 -23.70
C ALA A 84 -6.62 -2.04 -23.67
N VAL A 85 -6.33 -0.75 -23.82
CA VAL A 85 -7.34 0.30 -23.86
C VAL A 85 -8.30 -0.02 -25.03
N GLY A 86 -9.59 -0.18 -24.70
CA GLY A 86 -10.61 -0.47 -25.71
C GLY A 86 -11.17 -1.89 -25.69
N GLU A 87 -10.69 -2.77 -24.83
CA GLU A 87 -11.29 -4.09 -24.64
C GLU A 87 -12.22 -4.10 -23.41
N GLN A 88 -13.46 -4.53 -23.64
CA GLN A 88 -14.42 -4.84 -22.57
C GLN A 88 -14.04 -6.21 -21.97
N LYS A 89 -12.92 -6.25 -21.26
CA LYS A 89 -12.37 -7.46 -20.65
C LYS A 89 -12.21 -7.26 -19.16
N GLU A 90 -12.49 -8.30 -18.41
CA GLU A 90 -12.22 -8.37 -17.00
C GLU A 90 -11.02 -9.27 -16.77
N VAL A 91 -10.08 -8.84 -15.94
CA VAL A 91 -8.92 -9.63 -15.52
C VAL A 91 -8.74 -9.55 -14.03
N THR A 92 -8.40 -10.68 -13.44
CA THR A 92 -7.99 -10.76 -12.04
C THR A 92 -6.47 -10.62 -11.98
N VAL A 93 -5.99 -9.73 -11.11
CA VAL A 93 -4.57 -9.51 -10.86
C VAL A 93 -4.28 -9.58 -9.36
N THR A 94 -3.10 -10.01 -8.99
CA THR A 94 -2.62 -9.93 -7.62
C THR A 94 -1.65 -8.74 -7.53
N LYS A 95 -2.10 -7.69 -6.85
CA LYS A 95 -1.28 -6.51 -6.58
C LYS A 95 -0.47 -6.73 -5.33
N VAL A 96 0.84 -6.48 -5.39
CA VAL A 96 1.77 -6.68 -4.27
C VAL A 96 2.66 -5.47 -4.11
N PHE A 97 2.82 -5.02 -2.86
CA PHE A 97 3.82 -4.06 -2.44
C PHE A 97 4.74 -4.70 -1.40
N LEU A 98 6.03 -4.55 -1.60
CA LEU A 98 7.05 -5.01 -0.67
C LEU A 98 7.93 -3.82 -0.29
N GLY A 99 8.13 -3.65 0.99
CA GLY A 99 8.99 -2.60 1.51
C GLY A 99 9.96 -3.13 2.54
N ARG A 100 11.21 -2.72 2.46
CA ARG A 100 12.19 -2.95 3.50
C ARG A 100 12.83 -1.63 3.89
N ILE A 101 12.85 -1.36 5.17
CA ILE A 101 13.61 -0.25 5.76
C ILE A 101 14.48 -0.83 6.85
N TRP A 102 15.77 -1.00 6.54
CA TRP A 102 16.77 -1.62 7.40
C TRP A 102 16.33 -3.01 7.90
N GLY A 103 16.08 -3.15 9.20
CA GLY A 103 15.62 -4.38 9.83
C GLY A 103 14.11 -4.53 9.94
N THR A 104 13.34 -3.74 9.21
CA THR A 104 11.89 -3.86 9.13
C THR A 104 11.46 -4.17 7.72
N TYR A 105 10.65 -5.19 7.54
CA TYR A 105 10.04 -5.60 6.28
C TYR A 105 8.53 -5.59 6.39
N LEU A 106 7.87 -5.08 5.36
CA LEU A 106 6.42 -5.09 5.20
C LEU A 106 6.08 -5.59 3.79
N ALA A 107 5.14 -6.50 3.71
CA ALA A 107 4.51 -6.92 2.47
C ALA A 107 3.00 -6.68 2.56
N LEU A 108 2.41 -6.16 1.49
CA LEU A 108 0.97 -6.00 1.32
C LEU A 108 0.57 -6.69 0.02
N GLN A 109 -0.57 -7.38 0.05
CA GLN A 109 -1.10 -8.09 -1.11
C GLN A 109 -2.62 -7.95 -1.18
N GLN A 110 -3.14 -7.78 -2.39
CA GLN A 110 -4.58 -7.76 -2.65
C GLN A 110 -4.88 -8.38 -4.00
N THR A 111 -5.87 -9.26 -4.03
CA THR A 111 -6.46 -9.72 -5.30
C THR A 111 -7.45 -8.68 -5.78
N GLN A 112 -7.23 -8.17 -7.00
CA GLN A 112 -8.04 -7.14 -7.64
C GLN A 112 -8.65 -7.63 -8.94
N THR A 113 -9.82 -7.10 -9.26
CA THR A 113 -10.45 -7.24 -10.57
C THR A 113 -10.32 -5.93 -11.32
N HIS A 114 -9.72 -5.96 -12.50
CA HIS A 114 -9.59 -4.82 -13.40
C HIS A 114 -10.51 -5.00 -14.59
N SER A 115 -11.32 -3.99 -14.88
CA SER A 115 -12.26 -4.03 -16.02
C SER A 115 -12.24 -2.74 -16.82
N GLY A 116 -12.26 -2.86 -18.14
CA GLY A 116 -12.47 -1.72 -19.01
C GLY A 116 -13.94 -1.29 -18.99
N GLN A 117 -14.21 -0.03 -18.71
CA GLN A 117 -15.56 0.54 -18.77
C GLN A 117 -15.62 1.68 -19.78
N LYS A 118 -16.75 1.77 -20.47
CA LYS A 118 -17.05 2.85 -21.40
C LYS A 118 -18.07 3.78 -20.76
N ASP A 119 -17.76 5.06 -20.68
CA ASP A 119 -18.70 6.05 -20.18
C ASP A 119 -19.82 6.36 -21.21
N GLN A 120 -20.77 7.21 -20.82
CA GLN A 120 -21.87 7.62 -21.68
C GLN A 120 -21.41 8.40 -22.93
N ALA A 121 -20.25 9.03 -22.87
CA ALA A 121 -19.63 9.76 -23.98
C ALA A 121 -18.78 8.85 -24.89
N GLY A 122 -18.63 7.58 -24.50
CA GLY A 122 -17.86 6.60 -25.24
C GLY A 122 -16.38 6.56 -24.94
N ALA A 123 -15.91 7.30 -23.92
CA ALA A 123 -14.53 7.25 -23.47
C ALA A 123 -14.29 6.00 -22.59
N TRP A 124 -13.13 5.37 -22.77
CA TRP A 124 -12.74 4.22 -21.98
C TRP A 124 -12.04 4.63 -20.70
N SER A 125 -12.40 3.99 -19.59
CA SER A 125 -11.73 4.10 -18.29
C SER A 125 -11.45 2.71 -17.72
N LEU A 126 -10.43 2.61 -16.87
CA LEU A 126 -10.13 1.41 -16.11
C LEU A 126 -10.86 1.52 -14.76
N LYS A 127 -11.72 0.54 -14.48
CA LYS A 127 -12.27 0.33 -13.15
C LYS A 127 -11.49 -0.76 -12.45
N ARG A 128 -11.10 -0.48 -11.21
CA ARG A 128 -10.45 -1.43 -10.30
C ARG A 128 -11.33 -1.70 -9.10
N SER A 129 -11.38 -2.94 -8.66
CA SER A 129 -12.05 -3.34 -7.43
C SER A 129 -11.24 -4.44 -6.77
N GLY A 130 -11.17 -4.47 -5.44
CA GLY A 130 -10.42 -5.46 -4.67
C GLY A 130 -11.17 -5.96 -3.46
N GLY A 131 -10.71 -7.08 -2.92
CA GLY A 131 -11.12 -7.62 -1.64
C GLY A 131 -10.34 -7.01 -0.48
N GLU A 132 -10.32 -7.69 0.66
CA GLU A 132 -9.49 -7.33 1.80
C GLU A 132 -8.00 -7.41 1.45
N VAL A 133 -7.21 -6.52 2.05
CA VAL A 133 -5.75 -6.53 1.93
C VAL A 133 -5.17 -7.53 2.92
N SER A 134 -4.25 -8.37 2.45
CA SER A 134 -3.42 -9.22 3.30
C SER A 134 -2.08 -8.56 3.55
N ALA A 135 -1.54 -8.72 4.75
CA ALA A 135 -0.31 -8.07 5.16
C ALA A 135 0.60 -8.98 5.97
N ARG A 136 1.92 -8.80 5.79
CA ARG A 136 2.97 -9.44 6.58
C ARG A 136 3.96 -8.39 7.06
N ARG A 137 4.36 -8.48 8.33
CA ARG A 137 5.48 -7.72 8.87
C ARG A 137 6.50 -8.66 9.46
N GLU A 138 7.76 -8.46 9.11
CA GLU A 138 8.89 -9.17 9.69
C GLU A 138 9.93 -8.16 10.18
N GLU A 139 10.65 -8.52 11.23
CA GLU A 139 11.69 -7.69 11.82
C GLU A 139 12.96 -8.49 12.04
N TRP A 140 14.11 -7.83 11.83
CA TRP A 140 15.40 -8.42 12.11
C TRP A 140 15.72 -8.39 13.61
N GLY A 141 16.18 -9.54 14.12
CA GLY A 141 16.74 -9.72 15.45
C GLY A 141 18.04 -10.53 15.34
N SER A 142 18.06 -11.77 15.80
CA SER A 142 19.10 -12.75 15.47
C SER A 142 18.92 -13.39 14.07
N GLY A 143 17.82 -13.09 13.41
CA GLY A 143 17.34 -13.45 12.10
C GLY A 143 16.06 -12.69 11.82
N TRP A 144 15.46 -12.88 10.64
CA TRP A 144 14.14 -12.34 10.35
C TRP A 144 13.07 -13.10 11.14
N GLU A 145 12.26 -12.36 11.88
CA GLU A 145 11.17 -12.89 12.71
C GLU A 145 9.84 -12.31 12.24
N GLU A 146 8.87 -13.18 12.00
CA GLU A 146 7.51 -12.79 11.72
C GLU A 146 6.90 -12.11 12.95
N LYS A 147 6.33 -10.93 12.78
CA LYS A 147 5.62 -10.19 13.83
C LYS A 147 4.12 -10.34 13.69
N TYR A 148 3.62 -10.27 12.48
CA TYR A 148 2.23 -10.62 12.15
C TYR A 148 2.09 -11.02 10.69
N VAL A 149 1.06 -11.80 10.43
CA VAL A 149 0.51 -12.11 9.11
C VAL A 149 -1.01 -12.06 9.24
N ILE A 150 -1.67 -11.24 8.45
CA ILE A 150 -3.11 -11.00 8.54
C ILE A 150 -3.75 -10.94 7.15
N GLY A 151 -5.06 -11.11 7.10
CA GLY A 151 -5.87 -11.03 5.87
C GLY A 151 -6.21 -12.39 5.29
N PRO A 152 -7.08 -12.43 4.26
CA PRO A 152 -7.62 -13.67 3.69
C PRO A 152 -6.55 -14.53 3.02
N ASP A 153 -5.57 -13.91 2.34
CA ASP A 153 -4.49 -14.59 1.62
C ASP A 153 -3.17 -14.55 2.41
N ALA A 154 -3.26 -14.53 3.74
CA ALA A 154 -2.11 -14.37 4.64
C ALA A 154 -0.98 -15.38 4.38
N GLY A 155 -1.32 -16.62 3.98
CA GLY A 155 -0.34 -17.67 3.66
C GLY A 155 0.48 -17.40 2.39
N ASP A 156 -0.04 -16.60 1.48
CA ASP A 156 0.55 -16.31 0.17
C ASP A 156 1.31 -14.97 0.14
N VAL A 157 1.21 -14.17 1.23
CA VAL A 157 1.93 -12.89 1.32
C VAL A 157 3.43 -13.15 1.42
N PRO A 158 4.25 -12.60 0.52
CA PRO A 158 5.68 -12.90 0.45
C PRO A 158 6.42 -12.63 1.75
N SER A 159 7.31 -13.55 2.14
CA SER A 159 8.25 -13.39 3.26
C SER A 159 9.63 -12.98 2.76
N ILE A 160 10.31 -12.10 3.47
CA ILE A 160 11.71 -11.77 3.14
C ILE A 160 12.65 -12.97 3.28
N LYS A 161 12.26 -13.99 4.05
CA LYS A 161 13.05 -15.23 4.25
C LYS A 161 13.08 -16.11 3.00
N ASP A 162 12.02 -16.06 2.20
CA ASP A 162 11.87 -16.92 1.02
C ASP A 162 12.79 -16.47 -0.13
N GLY A 163 13.42 -15.30 0.03
CA GLY A 163 14.22 -14.66 -1.00
C GLY A 163 13.35 -14.15 -2.15
N PHE A 164 13.68 -12.99 -2.69
CA PHE A 164 13.02 -12.50 -3.90
C PHE A 164 13.94 -12.72 -5.07
N ASP A 165 13.73 -13.77 -5.84
CA ASP A 165 14.37 -13.98 -7.14
C ASP A 165 13.65 -13.22 -8.27
N GLY A 166 12.50 -12.63 -7.99
CA GLY A 166 11.70 -11.85 -8.93
C GLY A 166 10.96 -12.70 -9.97
N GLU A 167 11.08 -14.02 -9.94
CA GLU A 167 10.51 -14.89 -10.97
C GLU A 167 9.05 -15.32 -10.72
N GLY A 168 8.53 -15.12 -9.52
CA GLY A 168 7.19 -15.63 -9.14
C GLY A 168 6.03 -14.64 -9.19
N ILE A 169 6.28 -13.35 -9.17
CA ILE A 169 5.26 -12.31 -9.04
C ILE A 169 5.48 -11.24 -10.09
N GLY A 170 5.10 -11.44 -11.33
CA GLY A 170 5.09 -10.42 -12.39
C GLY A 170 6.36 -9.53 -12.49
N ALA A 171 6.33 -8.51 -13.33
CA ALA A 171 7.41 -7.52 -13.39
C ALA A 171 7.35 -6.59 -12.16
N TRP A 172 8.53 -6.19 -11.65
CA TRP A 172 8.67 -5.27 -10.52
C TRP A 172 9.09 -3.88 -10.99
N ARG A 173 8.53 -2.84 -10.39
CA ARG A 173 9.05 -1.47 -10.47
C ARG A 173 9.79 -1.12 -9.18
N ILE A 174 10.93 -0.45 -9.31
CA ILE A 174 11.73 0.12 -8.22
C ILE A 174 11.43 1.61 -8.15
#